data_a8fed1cfaa00a462af6cb0cf62ba4642
#
_entry.id   a8fed1cfaa00a462af6cb0cf62ba4642
#
_cell.length_a   1.000
_cell.length_b   1.000
_cell.length_c   1.000
_cell.angle_alpha   90.00
_cell.angle_beta   90.00
_cell.angle_gamma   90.00
#
_symmetry.space_group_name_H-M   'P 1'
#
loop_
_entity.id
_entity.type
_entity.pdbx_description
1 polymer ?
#
loop_
_entity_poly.entity_id
_entity_poly.type
_entity_poly.pdbx_seq_one_letter_code
_entity_poly.pdbx_strand_id
1 'polypeptide(L)'
;MRKVIYTLSIIMFALSCSEYQKALNTDEISVKFNLGSELYDNGKFSKASRLFAQILPQYRGKPQAQKLSYMQSMCFYNTKDYNSSSYQMERFVNSYPDSEKVEEIAFLASKSYYLMAPEFSKDPENIKIAIDKLQEFINSYPQSKLINDANELIFELDSRLEFK
;
A
#
# COMPACT_ATOMS: atom_id res chain seq x y z
N MET A 1 16.41 37.22 15.43
CA MET A 1 16.72 36.04 14.60
C MET A 1 15.79 34.87 14.90
N ARG A 2 15.63 34.36 16.13
CA ARG A 2 14.73 33.23 16.43
C ARG A 2 13.27 33.46 15.98
N LYS A 3 12.69 34.65 16.20
CA LYS A 3 11.29 34.96 15.78
C LYS A 3 11.13 34.97 14.25
N VAL A 4 12.13 35.39 13.50
CA VAL A 4 12.11 35.42 12.02
C VAL A 4 12.17 33.98 11.47
N ILE A 5 12.90 33.05 12.11
CA ILE A 5 12.96 31.65 11.72
C ILE A 5 11.61 30.98 11.94
N TYR A 6 10.91 31.24 13.04
CA TYR A 6 9.57 30.69 13.31
C TYR A 6 8.52 31.21 12.33
N THR A 7 8.55 32.51 11.99
CA THR A 7 7.63 33.08 10.99
C THR A 7 7.88 32.53 9.59
N LEU A 8 9.14 32.34 9.19
CA LEU A 8 9.51 31.77 7.89
C LEU A 8 9.05 30.29 7.80
N SER A 9 9.20 29.52 8.89
CA SER A 9 8.74 28.13 8.98
C SER A 9 7.22 28.02 8.85
N ILE A 10 6.45 28.90 9.48
CA ILE A 10 4.97 28.92 9.41
C ILE A 10 4.49 29.24 8.00
N ILE A 11 5.16 30.17 7.30
CA ILE A 11 4.82 30.54 5.92
C ILE A 11 5.05 29.37 4.94
N MET A 12 6.13 28.61 5.09
CA MET A 12 6.38 27.40 4.27
C MET A 12 5.29 26.33 4.45
N PHE A 13 4.79 26.12 5.67
CA PHE A 13 3.69 25.19 5.92
C PHE A 13 2.37 25.64 5.28
N ALA A 14 2.07 26.92 5.26
CA ALA A 14 0.85 27.47 4.68
C ALA A 14 0.82 27.34 3.14
N LEU A 15 1.96 27.51 2.47
CA LEU A 15 2.06 27.39 1.00
C LEU A 15 1.85 25.93 0.52
N SER A 16 2.44 24.96 1.21
CA SER A 16 2.28 23.54 0.89
C SER A 16 0.81 23.05 1.02
N CYS A 17 0.05 23.62 1.95
CA CYS A 17 -1.36 23.30 2.11
C CYS A 17 -2.21 23.86 0.94
N SER A 18 -1.82 24.99 0.36
CA SER A 18 -2.51 25.62 -0.76
C SER A 18 -2.39 24.82 -2.06
N GLU A 19 -1.22 24.28 -2.40
CA GLU A 19 -1.02 23.49 -3.64
C GLU A 19 -1.76 22.15 -3.60
N TYR A 20 -1.68 21.46 -2.47
CA TYR A 20 -2.41 20.20 -2.29
C TYR A 20 -3.93 20.41 -2.40
N GLN A 21 -4.45 21.47 -1.82
CA GLN A 21 -5.87 21.78 -1.88
C GLN A 21 -6.32 22.14 -3.30
N LYS A 22 -5.49 22.87 -4.05
CA LYS A 22 -5.74 23.15 -5.47
C LYS A 22 -5.75 21.87 -6.29
N ALA A 23 -4.79 20.96 -6.05
CA ALA A 23 -4.71 19.68 -6.74
C ALA A 23 -5.93 18.78 -6.44
N LEU A 24 -6.45 18.78 -5.22
CA LEU A 24 -7.67 18.03 -4.91
C LEU A 24 -8.90 18.51 -5.68
N ASN A 25 -8.99 19.80 -5.94
CA ASN A 25 -10.17 20.45 -6.53
C ASN A 25 -10.07 20.65 -8.05
N THR A 26 -8.90 20.48 -8.67
CA THR A 26 -8.76 20.55 -10.13
C THR A 26 -9.29 19.29 -10.80
N ASP A 27 -9.74 19.38 -12.04
CA ASP A 27 -10.06 18.24 -12.89
C ASP A 27 -8.86 17.74 -13.70
N GLU A 28 -7.71 18.43 -13.60
CA GLU A 28 -6.50 18.06 -14.34
C GLU A 28 -5.82 16.82 -13.75
N ILE A 29 -5.92 15.71 -14.48
CA ILE A 29 -5.37 14.41 -14.10
C ILE A 29 -3.85 14.48 -13.91
N SER A 30 -3.15 15.20 -14.80
CA SER A 30 -1.70 15.37 -14.79
C SER A 30 -1.21 16.05 -13.51
N VAL A 31 -1.90 17.09 -13.05
CA VAL A 31 -1.58 17.80 -11.81
C VAL A 31 -1.70 16.86 -10.61
N LYS A 32 -2.79 16.09 -10.54
CA LYS A 32 -3.00 15.10 -9.46
C LYS A 32 -1.96 14.00 -9.48
N PHE A 33 -1.63 13.49 -10.67
CA PHE A 33 -0.62 12.44 -10.82
C PHE A 33 0.77 12.92 -10.39
N ASN A 34 1.20 14.08 -10.88
CA ASN A 34 2.52 14.62 -10.60
C ASN A 34 2.69 14.93 -9.10
N LEU A 35 1.75 15.69 -8.52
CA LEU A 35 1.80 15.99 -7.09
C LEU A 35 1.62 14.74 -6.23
N GLY A 36 0.76 13.81 -6.64
CA GLY A 36 0.59 12.53 -5.96
C GLY A 36 1.88 11.71 -5.94
N SER A 37 2.61 11.67 -7.06
CA SER A 37 3.90 10.99 -7.16
C SER A 37 4.96 11.66 -6.28
N GLU A 38 5.05 12.99 -6.29
CA GLU A 38 5.96 13.73 -5.40
C GLU A 38 5.65 13.46 -3.91
N LEU A 39 4.37 13.48 -3.55
CA LEU A 39 3.95 13.18 -2.18
C LEU A 39 4.27 11.74 -1.77
N TYR A 40 4.13 10.80 -2.69
CA TYR A 40 4.50 9.40 -2.49
C TYR A 40 6.00 9.25 -2.23
N ASP A 41 6.83 9.85 -3.08
CA ASP A 41 8.30 9.81 -2.98
C ASP A 41 8.79 10.48 -1.67
N ASN A 42 8.06 11.47 -1.17
CA ASN A 42 8.30 12.14 0.11
C ASN A 42 7.67 11.43 1.33
N GLY A 43 7.13 10.21 1.17
CA GLY A 43 6.53 9.43 2.25
C GLY A 43 5.18 9.97 2.77
N LYS A 44 4.56 10.93 2.07
CA LYS A 44 3.26 11.51 2.45
C LYS A 44 2.11 10.67 1.89
N PHE A 45 2.13 9.38 2.19
CA PHE A 45 1.29 8.34 1.59
C PHE A 45 -0.22 8.63 1.68
N SER A 46 -0.70 9.12 2.82
CA SER A 46 -2.13 9.44 2.98
C SER A 46 -2.60 10.55 2.02
N LYS A 47 -1.75 11.56 1.77
CA LYS A 47 -2.06 12.63 0.81
C LYS A 47 -1.98 12.13 -0.63
N ALA A 48 -0.93 11.36 -0.96
CA ALA A 48 -0.75 10.75 -2.27
C ALA A 48 -1.96 9.85 -2.63
N SER A 49 -2.36 8.96 -1.71
CA SER A 49 -3.49 8.04 -1.88
C SER A 49 -4.78 8.76 -2.25
N ARG A 50 -5.07 9.92 -1.63
CA ARG A 50 -6.29 10.70 -1.93
C ARG A 50 -6.28 11.27 -3.35
N LEU A 51 -5.13 11.70 -3.86
CA LEU A 51 -5.00 12.17 -5.24
C LEU A 51 -5.12 11.00 -6.22
N PHE A 52 -4.43 9.90 -5.95
CA PHE A 52 -4.45 8.70 -6.79
C PHE A 52 -5.86 8.10 -6.90
N ALA A 53 -6.60 8.04 -5.80
CA ALA A 53 -7.98 7.53 -5.79
C ALA A 53 -8.90 8.29 -6.76
N GLN A 54 -8.71 9.60 -6.92
CA GLN A 54 -9.51 10.42 -7.83
C GLN A 54 -9.21 10.16 -9.31
N ILE A 55 -7.99 9.74 -9.65
CA ILE A 55 -7.56 9.58 -11.04
C ILE A 55 -7.45 8.11 -11.48
N LEU A 56 -7.39 7.17 -10.55
CA LEU A 56 -7.22 5.74 -10.85
C LEU A 56 -8.28 5.21 -11.86
N PRO A 57 -9.59 5.56 -11.76
CA PRO A 57 -10.57 5.11 -12.73
C PRO A 57 -10.30 5.59 -14.16
N GLN A 58 -9.69 6.76 -14.31
CA GLN A 58 -9.43 7.41 -15.60
C GLN A 58 -8.15 6.87 -16.28
N TYR A 59 -7.35 6.11 -15.54
CA TYR A 59 -6.14 5.46 -16.06
C TYR A 59 -6.38 4.03 -16.56
N ARG A 60 -7.57 3.47 -16.40
CA ARG A 60 -7.88 2.12 -16.87
C ARG A 60 -7.54 1.96 -18.36
N GLY A 61 -6.76 0.93 -18.69
CA GLY A 61 -6.31 0.65 -20.05
C GLY A 61 -5.19 1.56 -20.57
N LYS A 62 -4.67 2.49 -19.76
CA LYS A 62 -3.54 3.35 -20.12
C LYS A 62 -2.20 2.74 -19.64
N PRO A 63 -1.07 3.05 -20.32
CA PRO A 63 0.25 2.51 -19.95
C PRO A 63 0.65 2.80 -18.50
N GLN A 64 0.25 3.96 -17.95
CA GLN A 64 0.59 4.37 -16.59
C GLN A 64 -0.30 3.73 -15.51
N ALA A 65 -1.36 3.00 -15.90
CA ALA A 65 -2.30 2.40 -14.95
C ALA A 65 -1.62 1.44 -13.97
N GLN A 66 -0.67 0.64 -14.46
CA GLN A 66 0.12 -0.27 -13.63
C GLN A 66 0.90 0.48 -12.55
N LYS A 67 1.67 1.52 -12.93
CA LYS A 67 2.44 2.33 -11.97
C LYS A 67 1.53 2.97 -10.92
N LEU A 68 0.42 3.56 -11.36
CA LEU A 68 -0.53 4.21 -10.45
C LEU A 68 -1.17 3.21 -9.48
N SER A 69 -1.56 2.03 -9.98
CA SER A 69 -2.13 0.97 -9.15
C SER A 69 -1.13 0.44 -8.11
N TYR A 70 0.14 0.27 -8.50
CA TYR A 70 1.24 -0.07 -7.59
C TYR A 70 1.38 0.98 -6.49
N MET A 71 1.54 2.26 -6.86
CA MET A 71 1.73 3.35 -5.89
C MET A 71 0.53 3.49 -4.95
N GLN A 72 -0.69 3.31 -5.45
CA GLN A 72 -1.91 3.35 -4.64
C GLN A 72 -1.93 2.23 -3.60
N SER A 73 -1.63 0.99 -3.99
CA SER A 73 -1.58 -0.15 -3.08
C SER A 73 -0.50 0.02 -2.00
N MET A 74 0.67 0.53 -2.39
CA MET A 74 1.76 0.84 -1.46
C MET A 74 1.43 1.99 -0.50
N CYS A 75 0.62 2.96 -0.92
CA CYS A 75 0.12 4.00 -0.01
C CYS A 75 -0.70 3.39 1.13
N PHE A 76 -1.61 2.46 0.83
CA PHE A 76 -2.39 1.78 1.86
C PHE A 76 -1.50 0.95 2.79
N TYR A 77 -0.55 0.21 2.24
CA TYR A 77 0.39 -0.59 3.03
C TYR A 77 1.19 0.27 4.00
N ASN A 78 1.77 1.38 3.52
CA ASN A 78 2.59 2.28 4.33
C ASN A 78 1.77 3.09 5.35
N THR A 79 0.49 3.28 5.12
CA THR A 79 -0.43 3.89 6.11
C THR A 79 -1.05 2.86 7.06
N LYS A 80 -0.65 1.58 6.96
CA LYS A 80 -1.16 0.46 7.77
C LYS A 80 -2.65 0.17 7.59
N ASP A 81 -3.24 0.64 6.49
CA ASP A 81 -4.57 0.22 6.06
C ASP A 81 -4.44 -1.11 5.30
N TYR A 82 -4.19 -2.17 6.06
CA TYR A 82 -3.88 -3.49 5.50
C TYR A 82 -5.07 -4.14 4.79
N ASN A 83 -6.28 -3.77 5.16
CA ASN A 83 -7.49 -4.25 4.47
C ASN A 83 -7.58 -3.67 3.05
N SER A 84 -7.45 -2.35 2.90
CA SER A 84 -7.40 -1.73 1.58
C SER A 84 -6.16 -2.14 0.79
N SER A 85 -5.04 -2.35 1.48
CA SER A 85 -3.77 -2.79 0.90
C SER A 85 -3.91 -4.17 0.26
N SER A 86 -4.34 -5.19 1.02
CA SER A 86 -4.49 -6.56 0.51
C SER A 86 -5.41 -6.59 -0.70
N TYR A 87 -6.56 -5.94 -0.63
CA TYR A 87 -7.51 -5.87 -1.73
C TYR A 87 -6.93 -5.22 -3.00
N GLN A 88 -6.24 -4.08 -2.87
CA GLN A 88 -5.65 -3.40 -4.03
C GLN A 88 -4.44 -4.15 -4.59
N MET A 89 -3.67 -4.82 -3.75
CA MET A 89 -2.54 -5.64 -4.16
C MET A 89 -2.99 -6.91 -4.90
N GLU A 90 -4.02 -7.60 -4.42
CA GLU A 90 -4.62 -8.74 -5.14
C GLU A 90 -5.17 -8.30 -6.51
N ARG A 91 -5.81 -7.14 -6.57
CA ARG A 91 -6.24 -6.57 -7.86
C ARG A 91 -5.08 -6.25 -8.79
N PHE A 92 -3.96 -5.76 -8.25
CA PHE A 92 -2.74 -5.51 -9.04
C PHE A 92 -2.20 -6.80 -9.63
N VAL A 93 -2.03 -7.85 -8.82
CA VAL A 93 -1.56 -9.17 -9.24
C VAL A 93 -2.43 -9.74 -10.37
N ASN A 94 -3.75 -9.67 -10.22
CA ASN A 94 -4.69 -10.15 -11.22
C ASN A 94 -4.70 -9.32 -12.51
N SER A 95 -4.46 -8.01 -12.41
CA SER A 95 -4.52 -7.10 -13.58
C SER A 95 -3.21 -7.00 -14.34
N TYR A 96 -2.09 -7.29 -13.68
CA TYR A 96 -0.74 -7.11 -14.23
C TYR A 96 0.15 -8.32 -13.91
N PRO A 97 -0.23 -9.55 -14.36
CA PRO A 97 0.50 -10.79 -14.03
C PRO A 97 1.93 -10.80 -14.58
N ASP A 98 2.21 -10.05 -15.66
CA ASP A 98 3.54 -9.95 -16.26
C ASP A 98 4.38 -8.79 -15.69
N SER A 99 3.92 -8.14 -14.64
CA SER A 99 4.65 -7.03 -13.99
C SER A 99 5.90 -7.54 -13.28
N GLU A 100 7.02 -6.83 -13.43
CA GLU A 100 8.22 -7.07 -12.62
C GLU A 100 7.97 -6.91 -11.10
N LYS A 101 6.86 -6.29 -10.72
CA LYS A 101 6.43 -6.06 -9.34
C LYS A 101 5.42 -7.08 -8.84
N VAL A 102 5.00 -8.04 -9.68
CA VAL A 102 3.89 -8.94 -9.34
C VAL A 102 4.21 -9.81 -8.13
N GLU A 103 5.41 -10.37 -8.07
CA GLU A 103 5.85 -11.24 -6.97
C GLU A 103 5.97 -10.46 -5.65
N GLU A 104 6.61 -9.28 -5.68
CA GLU A 104 6.70 -8.40 -4.51
C GLU A 104 5.32 -8.04 -3.98
N ILE A 105 4.40 -7.65 -4.87
CA ILE A 105 3.05 -7.24 -4.50
C ILE A 105 2.22 -8.42 -4.00
N ALA A 106 2.35 -9.61 -4.59
CA ALA A 106 1.67 -10.81 -4.12
C ALA A 106 2.10 -11.18 -2.68
N PHE A 107 3.39 -11.09 -2.39
CA PHE A 107 3.89 -11.30 -1.04
C PHE A 107 3.35 -10.25 -0.05
N LEU A 108 3.38 -8.95 -0.43
CA LEU A 108 2.87 -7.89 0.44
C LEU A 108 1.35 -7.98 0.64
N ALA A 109 0.60 -8.49 -0.34
CA ALA A 109 -0.82 -8.80 -0.18
C ALA A 109 -1.03 -9.85 0.92
N SER A 110 -0.32 -10.97 0.84
CA SER A 110 -0.38 -12.04 1.86
C SER A 110 0.11 -11.55 3.23
N LYS A 111 1.19 -10.78 3.26
CA LYS A 111 1.69 -10.16 4.49
C LYS A 111 0.70 -9.16 5.10
N SER A 112 -0.13 -8.51 4.29
CA SER A 112 -1.19 -7.64 4.81
C SER A 112 -2.23 -8.43 5.61
N TYR A 113 -2.59 -9.66 5.20
CA TYR A 113 -3.44 -10.56 6.00
C TYR A 113 -2.77 -10.98 7.31
N TYR A 114 -1.46 -11.29 7.28
CA TYR A 114 -0.70 -11.56 8.50
C TYR A 114 -0.74 -10.37 9.48
N LEU A 115 -0.59 -9.14 8.97
CA LEU A 115 -0.59 -7.92 9.79
C LEU A 115 -1.99 -7.56 10.33
N MET A 116 -3.06 -8.08 9.73
CA MET A 116 -4.43 -7.98 10.24
C MET A 116 -4.78 -9.09 11.24
N ALA A 117 -4.05 -10.21 11.22
CA ALA A 117 -4.31 -11.31 12.12
C ALA A 117 -3.95 -10.94 13.56
N PRO A 118 -4.86 -11.10 14.53
CA PRO A 118 -4.62 -10.70 15.91
C PRO A 118 -3.58 -11.59 16.58
N GLU A 119 -2.78 -11.01 17.50
CA GLU A 119 -1.83 -11.79 18.30
C GLU A 119 -2.55 -12.76 19.25
N PHE A 120 -3.70 -12.34 19.80
CA PHE A 120 -4.54 -13.13 20.68
C PHE A 120 -5.99 -13.04 20.21
N SER A 121 -6.55 -14.15 19.77
CA SER A 121 -7.96 -14.18 19.36
C SER A 121 -8.63 -15.46 19.87
N LYS A 122 -9.86 -15.31 20.33
CA LYS A 122 -10.74 -16.47 20.59
C LYS A 122 -11.26 -17.07 19.29
N ASP A 123 -11.23 -16.29 18.20
CA ASP A 123 -11.61 -16.73 16.86
C ASP A 123 -10.35 -16.87 15.99
N PRO A 124 -9.95 -18.09 15.62
CA PRO A 124 -8.77 -18.37 14.80
C PRO A 124 -8.97 -18.08 13.31
N GLU A 125 -10.15 -17.65 12.87
CA GLU A 125 -10.49 -17.54 11.46
C GLU A 125 -9.54 -16.62 10.70
N ASN A 126 -9.27 -15.42 11.23
CA ASN A 126 -8.35 -14.47 10.59
C ASN A 126 -6.91 -15.00 10.53
N ILE A 127 -6.49 -15.81 11.50
CA ILE A 127 -5.17 -16.43 11.50
C ILE A 127 -5.10 -17.49 10.38
N LYS A 128 -6.12 -18.32 10.24
CA LYS A 128 -6.19 -19.33 9.17
C LYS A 128 -6.19 -18.69 7.78
N ILE A 129 -6.99 -17.62 7.59
CA ILE A 129 -7.01 -16.88 6.34
C ILE A 129 -5.60 -16.34 6.00
N ALA A 130 -4.87 -15.81 6.97
CA ALA A 130 -3.53 -15.31 6.76
C ALA A 130 -2.53 -16.43 6.37
N ILE A 131 -2.63 -17.60 7.02
CA ILE A 131 -1.84 -18.80 6.67
C ILE A 131 -2.15 -19.23 5.23
N ASP A 132 -3.43 -19.35 4.89
CA ASP A 132 -3.86 -19.75 3.55
C ASP A 132 -3.34 -18.80 2.47
N LYS A 133 -3.37 -17.48 2.73
CA LYS A 133 -2.85 -16.46 1.80
C LYS A 133 -1.32 -16.53 1.61
N LEU A 134 -0.58 -16.79 2.67
CA LEU A 134 0.87 -17.01 2.58
C LEU A 134 1.21 -18.30 1.84
N GLN A 135 0.45 -19.36 2.08
CA GLN A 135 0.60 -20.63 1.36
C GLN A 135 0.25 -20.50 -0.13
N GLU A 136 -0.79 -19.73 -0.46
CA GLU A 136 -1.15 -19.38 -1.84
C GLU A 136 -0.01 -18.64 -2.55
N PHE A 137 0.66 -17.70 -1.88
CA PHE A 137 1.86 -17.03 -2.41
C PHE A 137 2.98 -18.04 -2.68
N ILE A 138 3.34 -18.90 -1.72
CA ILE A 138 4.40 -19.92 -1.88
C ILE A 138 4.12 -20.84 -3.06
N ASN A 139 2.87 -21.29 -3.21
CA ASN A 139 2.47 -22.18 -4.30
C ASN A 139 2.51 -21.48 -5.67
N SER A 140 2.17 -20.19 -5.72
CA SER A 140 2.15 -19.40 -6.96
C SER A 140 3.55 -18.96 -7.41
N TYR A 141 4.49 -18.80 -6.47
CA TYR A 141 5.86 -18.30 -6.73
C TYR A 141 6.93 -19.22 -6.11
N PRO A 142 7.02 -20.51 -6.55
CA PRO A 142 7.87 -21.51 -5.88
C PRO A 142 9.38 -21.26 -6.03
N GLN A 143 9.81 -20.28 -6.84
CA GLN A 143 11.20 -19.87 -6.99
C GLN A 143 11.49 -18.50 -6.36
N SER A 144 10.52 -17.93 -5.64
CA SER A 144 10.65 -16.63 -5.01
C SER A 144 11.72 -16.63 -3.91
N LYS A 145 12.48 -15.57 -3.86
CA LYS A 145 13.40 -15.30 -2.73
C LYS A 145 12.67 -14.99 -1.43
N LEU A 146 11.37 -14.68 -1.51
CA LEU A 146 10.52 -14.31 -0.36
C LEU A 146 9.84 -15.52 0.30
N ILE A 147 10.13 -16.76 -0.17
CA ILE A 147 9.55 -17.99 0.40
C ILE A 147 9.96 -18.16 1.87
N ASN A 148 11.22 -17.88 2.20
CA ASN A 148 11.67 -18.02 3.58
C ASN A 148 10.92 -17.05 4.50
N ASP A 149 10.75 -15.79 4.08
CA ASP A 149 10.01 -14.79 4.82
C ASP A 149 8.53 -15.22 5.00
N ALA A 150 7.92 -15.78 3.94
CA ALA A 150 6.55 -16.28 4.02
C ALA A 150 6.40 -17.45 4.99
N ASN A 151 7.35 -18.40 4.99
CA ASN A 151 7.35 -19.52 5.93
C ASN A 151 7.56 -19.06 7.38
N GLU A 152 8.40 -18.07 7.64
CA GLU A 152 8.57 -17.48 8.97
C GLU A 152 7.26 -16.89 9.49
N LEU A 153 6.53 -16.15 8.64
CA LEU A 153 5.23 -15.57 8.99
C LEU A 153 4.18 -16.68 9.28
N ILE A 154 4.18 -17.78 8.52
CA ILE A 154 3.30 -18.93 8.78
C ILE A 154 3.63 -19.55 10.14
N PHE A 155 4.91 -19.78 10.41
CA PHE A 155 5.34 -20.35 11.70
C PHE A 155 4.90 -19.49 12.89
N GLU A 156 5.02 -18.16 12.77
CA GLU A 156 4.52 -17.25 13.80
C GLU A 156 3.00 -17.34 13.98
N LEU A 157 2.23 -17.44 12.89
CA LEU A 157 0.78 -17.57 12.94
C LEU A 157 0.35 -18.91 13.57
N ASP A 158 1.02 -20.02 13.23
CA ASP A 158 0.77 -21.32 13.83
C ASP A 158 1.03 -21.28 15.35
N SER A 159 2.12 -20.64 15.78
CA SER A 159 2.40 -20.43 17.20
C SER A 159 1.26 -19.68 17.91
N ARG A 160 0.62 -18.70 17.25
CA ARG A 160 -0.53 -17.96 17.81
C ARG A 160 -1.77 -18.87 17.98
N LEU A 161 -1.89 -19.96 17.21
CA LEU A 161 -2.97 -20.94 17.35
C LEU A 161 -2.75 -21.92 18.48
N GLU A 162 -1.50 -22.25 18.79
CA GLU A 162 -1.14 -23.25 19.84
C GLU A 162 -1.26 -22.70 21.27
N PHE A 163 -1.10 -21.40 21.47
CA PHE A 163 -1.18 -20.75 22.78
C PHE A 163 -2.63 -20.50 23.27
N LYS A 164 -3.53 -21.47 23.07
CA LYS A 164 -4.92 -21.43 23.57
C LYS A 164 -5.10 -22.16 24.87
#